data_d70e92616d66ccacffd16f19f332e687
#
_entry.id   d70e92616d66ccacffd16f19f332e687
#
_cell.length_a   1.000
_cell.length_b   1.000
_cell.length_c   1.000
_cell.angle_alpha   90.00
_cell.angle_beta   90.00
_cell.angle_gamma   90.00
#
_symmetry.space_group_name_H-M   'P 1'
#
loop_
_entity.id
_entity.type
_entity.pdbx_description
1 polymer ?
#
loop_
_entity_poly.entity_id
_entity_poly.type
_entity_poly.pdbx_seq_one_letter_code
_entity_poly.pdbx_strand_id
1 'polypeptide(L)'
;PEFKNLKYKLIIKHLSKMDNTTSDIGLCFQKKILESGTSNMFFIKENKIYSPSKNIYKGVTYDFFKKKLVKIYNKEILVNTLVDYDEILLIGSGKAVTSIETIREIKWRRKSLKYYKILSNFYKKEILNCSVYR
;
A
#
# COMPACT_ATOMS: atom_id res chain seq x y z
N PRO A 1 8.09 4.26 16.44
CA PRO A 1 7.06 4.37 17.48
C PRO A 1 6.78 3.01 18.13
N GLU A 2 6.34 3.05 19.36
CA GLU A 2 6.04 1.84 20.12
C GLU A 2 5.03 0.94 19.42
N PHE A 3 4.02 1.52 18.82
CA PHE A 3 3.01 0.79 18.10
C PHE A 3 3.63 -0.08 17.00
N LYS A 4 4.53 0.48 16.24
CA LYS A 4 5.22 -0.24 15.18
C LYS A 4 6.08 -1.37 15.74
N ASN A 5 6.80 -1.11 16.82
CA ASN A 5 7.69 -2.08 17.45
C ASN A 5 6.92 -3.27 18.04
N LEU A 6 5.81 -3.02 18.71
CA LEU A 6 4.99 -4.08 19.28
C LEU A 6 4.44 -5.02 18.21
N LYS A 7 4.02 -4.46 17.09
CA LYS A 7 3.44 -5.26 16.03
C LYS A 7 4.47 -5.94 15.13
N TYR A 8 5.70 -5.47 15.16
CA TYR A 8 6.73 -5.96 14.26
C TYR A 8 7.00 -7.46 14.45
N LYS A 9 7.02 -7.92 15.69
CA LYS A 9 7.24 -9.35 15.98
C LYS A 9 6.13 -10.22 15.41
N LEU A 10 4.88 -9.77 15.52
CA LEU A 10 3.74 -10.49 14.97
C LEU A 10 3.80 -10.51 13.44
N ILE A 11 4.19 -9.39 12.84
CA ILE A 11 4.34 -9.29 11.39
C ILE A 11 5.35 -10.31 10.90
N ILE A 12 6.53 -10.37 11.50
CA ILE A 12 7.58 -11.32 11.12
C ILE A 12 7.07 -12.74 11.25
N LYS A 13 6.40 -13.05 12.35
CA LYS A 13 5.86 -14.39 12.58
C LYS A 13 4.89 -14.82 11.48
N HIS A 14 3.99 -13.92 11.07
CA HIS A 14 3.03 -14.23 10.02
C HIS A 14 3.68 -14.29 8.64
N LEU A 15 4.59 -13.37 8.35
CA LEU A 15 5.27 -13.34 7.05
C LEU A 15 6.14 -14.59 6.84
N SER A 16 6.69 -15.14 7.91
CA SER A 16 7.51 -16.35 7.80
C SER A 16 6.71 -17.60 7.38
N LYS A 17 5.38 -17.53 7.49
CA LYS A 17 4.49 -18.64 7.15
C LYS A 17 3.86 -18.52 5.77
N MET A 18 4.21 -17.48 5.01
CA MET A 18 3.61 -17.26 3.70
C MET A 18 4.66 -16.95 2.66
N ASP A 19 4.28 -17.08 1.40
CA ASP A 19 5.15 -16.69 0.28
C ASP A 19 5.11 -15.18 0.12
N ASN A 20 6.17 -14.51 0.57
CA ASN A 20 6.25 -13.05 0.55
C ASN A 20 6.38 -12.46 -0.86
N THR A 21 6.59 -13.28 -1.88
CA THR A 21 6.64 -12.81 -3.27
C THR A 21 5.24 -12.66 -3.86
N THR A 22 4.27 -13.42 -3.35
CA THR A 22 2.90 -13.43 -3.88
C THR A 22 1.85 -13.01 -2.86
N SER A 23 2.22 -12.88 -1.59
CA SER A 23 1.27 -12.60 -0.52
C SER A 23 1.83 -11.59 0.48
N ASP A 24 0.93 -10.86 1.11
CA ASP A 24 1.27 -9.94 2.20
C ASP A 24 0.12 -9.95 3.20
N ILE A 25 0.29 -9.27 4.31
CA ILE A 25 -0.75 -9.15 5.32
C ILE A 25 -1.14 -7.69 5.49
N GLY A 26 -2.42 -7.45 5.74
CA GLY A 26 -2.92 -6.12 6.06
C GLY A 26 -2.93 -5.94 7.57
N LEU A 27 -2.41 -4.81 8.02
CA LEU A 27 -2.40 -4.48 9.45
C LEU A 27 -3.62 -3.63 9.77
N CYS A 28 -4.43 -4.12 10.70
CA CYS A 28 -5.67 -3.48 11.10
C CYS A 28 -5.65 -3.12 12.57
N PHE A 29 -6.29 -2.01 12.91
CA PHE A 29 -6.49 -1.58 14.29
C PHE A 29 -7.88 -0.98 14.40
N GLN A 30 -8.71 -1.54 15.28
CA GLN A 30 -10.10 -1.10 15.46
C GLN A 30 -10.87 -1.06 14.13
N LYS A 31 -10.76 -2.15 13.35
CA LYS A 31 -11.43 -2.31 12.05
C LYS A 31 -10.96 -1.33 10.98
N LYS A 32 -9.85 -0.64 11.20
CA LYS A 32 -9.25 0.27 10.22
C LYS A 32 -8.00 -0.36 9.65
N ILE A 33 -7.82 -0.21 8.35
CA ILE A 33 -6.59 -0.65 7.70
C ILE A 33 -5.55 0.45 7.82
N LEU A 34 -4.33 0.07 8.18
CA LEU A 34 -3.23 1.00 8.36
C LEU A 34 -2.20 0.87 7.24
N GLU A 35 -1.62 -0.30 7.09
CA GLU A 35 -0.60 -0.58 6.09
C GLU A 35 -0.49 -2.08 5.91
N SER A 36 0.32 -2.53 4.96
CA SER A 36 0.61 -3.95 4.86
C SER A 36 1.81 -4.30 5.76
N GLY A 37 2.13 -5.57 5.84
CA GLY A 37 3.30 -6.02 6.60
C GLY A 37 4.61 -5.46 6.07
N THR A 38 4.67 -5.10 4.79
CA THR A 38 5.90 -4.67 4.13
C THR A 38 5.82 -3.29 3.49
N SER A 39 4.63 -2.71 3.33
CA SER A 39 4.45 -1.54 2.48
C SER A 39 3.31 -0.65 2.96
N ASN A 40 3.33 0.60 2.53
CA ASN A 40 2.17 1.46 2.64
C ASN A 40 1.10 1.01 1.64
N MET A 41 -0.13 1.45 1.83
CA MET A 41 -1.24 1.09 0.97
C MET A 41 -1.94 2.32 0.42
N PHE A 42 -2.24 2.28 -0.87
CA PHE A 42 -3.12 3.26 -1.51
C PHE A 42 -4.41 2.57 -1.92
N PHE A 43 -5.51 3.26 -1.74
CA PHE A 43 -6.86 2.77 -2.06
C PHE A 43 -7.47 3.71 -3.09
N ILE A 44 -7.90 3.17 -4.21
CA ILE A 44 -8.38 3.96 -5.34
C ILE A 44 -9.85 3.74 -5.59
N LYS A 45 -10.62 4.83 -5.64
CA LYS A 45 -12.00 4.83 -6.12
C LYS A 45 -12.33 6.20 -6.70
N GLU A 46 -13.23 6.20 -7.67
CA GLU A 46 -13.70 7.45 -8.29
C GLU A 46 -12.55 8.35 -8.76
N ASN A 47 -11.50 7.73 -9.30
CA ASN A 47 -10.32 8.42 -9.80
C ASN A 47 -9.57 9.23 -8.73
N LYS A 48 -9.64 8.79 -7.49
CA LYS A 48 -8.93 9.42 -6.37
C LYS A 48 -8.10 8.40 -5.61
N ILE A 49 -6.97 8.85 -5.11
CA ILE A 49 -6.06 8.04 -4.30
C ILE A 49 -6.28 8.37 -2.83
N TYR A 50 -6.59 7.36 -2.04
CA TYR A 50 -6.76 7.50 -0.60
C TYR A 50 -5.68 6.75 0.15
N SER A 51 -5.24 7.30 1.27
CA SER A 51 -4.25 6.68 2.14
C SER A 51 -4.72 6.74 3.58
N PRO A 52 -4.44 5.72 4.39
CA PRO A 52 -4.71 5.80 5.81
C PRO A 52 -4.02 7.00 6.44
N SER A 53 -4.68 7.65 7.39
CA SER A 53 -4.22 8.94 7.91
C SER A 53 -3.47 8.84 9.23
N LYS A 54 -3.67 7.78 10.01
CA LYS A 54 -3.13 7.66 11.37
C LYS A 54 -2.45 6.33 11.57
N ASN A 55 -1.46 6.33 12.49
CA ASN A 55 -0.78 5.12 12.95
C ASN A 55 -0.13 4.32 11.82
N ILE A 56 0.37 5.02 10.81
CA ILE A 56 1.12 4.39 9.73
C ILE A 56 2.55 4.92 9.71
N TYR A 57 3.45 4.09 9.21
CA TYR A 57 4.82 4.50 8.92
C TYR A 57 4.90 4.89 7.45
N LYS A 58 5.19 6.16 7.19
CA LYS A 58 5.26 6.67 5.82
C LYS A 58 6.66 6.46 5.28
N GLY A 59 6.80 5.47 4.41
CA GLY A 59 8.09 5.12 3.84
C GLY A 59 8.57 6.10 2.78
N VAL A 60 9.79 5.85 2.29
CA VAL A 60 10.43 6.70 1.30
C VAL A 60 9.63 6.76 0.00
N THR A 61 9.14 5.63 -0.46
CA THR A 61 8.34 5.57 -1.68
C THR A 61 7.01 6.29 -1.53
N TYR A 62 6.40 6.18 -0.36
CA TYR A 62 5.18 6.94 -0.04
C TYR A 62 5.44 8.45 -0.18
N ASP A 63 6.53 8.93 0.43
CA ASP A 63 6.89 10.34 0.39
C ASP A 63 7.20 10.81 -1.04
N PHE A 64 7.82 9.95 -1.83
CA PHE A 64 8.08 10.23 -3.24
C PHE A 64 6.77 10.55 -3.97
N PHE A 65 5.79 9.68 -3.85
CA PHE A 65 4.51 9.90 -4.51
C PHE A 65 3.78 11.13 -3.98
N LYS A 66 3.85 11.36 -2.69
CA LYS A 66 3.20 12.52 -2.08
C LYS A 66 3.77 13.84 -2.61
N LYS A 67 5.07 13.88 -2.86
CA LYS A 67 5.74 15.08 -3.37
C LYS A 67 5.56 15.29 -4.88
N LYS A 68 5.60 14.22 -5.64
CA LYS A 68 5.62 14.27 -7.11
C LYS A 68 4.25 14.19 -7.75
N LEU A 69 3.34 13.52 -7.12
CA LEU A 69 2.01 13.33 -7.64
C LEU A 69 1.06 14.30 -6.97
N VAL A 70 0.23 14.61 -7.41
CA VAL A 70 -1.13 14.65 -7.35
C VAL A 70 -1.65 14.52 -5.93
N LYS A 71 -2.87 14.82 -5.74
CA LYS A 71 -3.53 14.73 -4.45
C LYS A 71 -3.66 13.30 -3.96
N ILE A 72 -3.13 13.06 -2.77
CA ILE A 72 -3.42 11.85 -1.99
C ILE A 72 -4.31 12.30 -0.84
N TYR A 73 -5.51 11.74 -0.77
CA TYR A 73 -6.46 12.07 0.28
C TYR A 73 -6.22 11.16 1.47
N ASN A 74 -5.96 11.76 2.64
CA ASN A 74 -5.76 11.02 3.86
C ASN A 74 -7.09 10.84 4.58
N LYS A 75 -7.45 9.61 4.90
CA LYS A 75 -8.66 9.32 5.68
C LYS A 75 -8.56 7.93 6.29
N GLU A 76 -9.38 7.66 7.27
CA GLU A 76 -9.47 6.34 7.86
C GLU A 76 -10.11 5.38 6.84
N ILE A 77 -9.49 4.22 6.66
CA ILE A 77 -9.98 3.20 5.75
C ILE A 77 -10.54 2.06 6.57
N LEU A 78 -11.86 1.91 6.55
CA LEU A 78 -12.53 0.84 7.28
C LEU A 78 -12.57 -0.43 6.46
N VAL A 79 -12.34 -1.57 7.10
CA VAL A 79 -12.34 -2.87 6.42
C VAL A 79 -13.63 -3.10 5.65
N ASN A 80 -14.77 -2.73 6.24
CA ASN A 80 -16.06 -2.96 5.59
C ASN A 80 -16.33 -2.04 4.40
N THR A 81 -15.51 -1.03 4.16
CA THR A 81 -15.64 -0.15 3.00
C THR A 81 -14.76 -0.56 1.84
N LEU A 82 -13.93 -1.60 2.00
CA LEU A 82 -13.01 -2.01 0.94
C LEU A 82 -13.73 -2.42 -0.34
N VAL A 83 -14.95 -2.89 -0.25
CA VAL A 83 -15.77 -3.26 -1.41
C VAL A 83 -15.97 -2.08 -2.37
N ASP A 84 -15.88 -0.85 -1.87
CA ASP A 84 -16.09 0.36 -2.68
C ASP A 84 -14.87 0.75 -3.50
N TYR A 85 -13.71 0.15 -3.24
CA TYR A 85 -12.47 0.53 -3.92
C TYR A 85 -12.21 -0.34 -5.14
N ASP A 86 -11.76 0.30 -6.20
CA ASP A 86 -11.48 -0.36 -7.47
C ASP A 86 -10.10 -0.99 -7.51
N GLU A 87 -9.14 -0.38 -6.82
CA GLU A 87 -7.76 -0.85 -6.74
C GLU A 87 -7.22 -0.65 -5.33
N ILE A 88 -6.36 -1.56 -4.92
CA ILE A 88 -5.58 -1.43 -3.70
C ILE A 88 -4.13 -1.71 -4.08
N LEU A 89 -3.25 -0.75 -3.79
CA LEU A 89 -1.85 -0.81 -4.20
C LEU A 89 -0.95 -0.86 -2.98
N LEU A 90 0.11 -1.65 -3.08
CA LEU A 90 1.19 -1.66 -2.10
C LEU A 90 2.30 -0.75 -2.61
N ILE A 91 2.75 0.14 -1.76
CA ILE A 91 3.76 1.15 -2.09
C ILE A 91 4.94 0.99 -1.15
N GLY A 92 6.07 0.60 -1.67
CA GLY A 92 7.25 0.41 -0.83
C GLY A 92 8.51 0.29 -1.66
N SER A 93 9.67 0.55 -1.03
CA SER A 93 10.95 0.48 -1.73
C SER A 93 11.26 -0.92 -2.25
N GLY A 94 10.87 -1.95 -1.52
CA GLY A 94 11.09 -3.33 -1.94
C GLY A 94 10.09 -3.82 -2.97
N LYS A 95 8.88 -3.29 -2.96
CA LYS A 95 7.80 -3.72 -3.86
C LYS A 95 7.48 -2.70 -4.94
N ALA A 96 8.08 -1.51 -4.87
CA ALA A 96 7.77 -0.39 -5.76
C ALA A 96 6.26 -0.12 -5.74
N VAL A 97 5.56 -0.37 -6.84
CA VAL A 97 4.10 -0.32 -6.88
C VAL A 97 3.60 -1.71 -7.25
N THR A 98 2.78 -2.29 -6.39
CA THR A 98 2.23 -3.62 -6.61
C THR A 98 0.71 -3.56 -6.46
N SER A 99 0.00 -4.14 -7.40
CA SER A 99 -1.47 -4.19 -7.35
C SER A 99 -1.92 -5.45 -6.64
N ILE A 100 -2.77 -5.30 -5.63
CA ILE A 100 -3.38 -6.45 -4.96
C ILE A 100 -4.48 -7.00 -5.87
N GLU A 101 -4.44 -8.30 -6.13
CA GLU A 101 -5.45 -8.96 -6.94
C GLU A 101 -6.71 -9.29 -6.12
N THR A 102 -6.51 -9.90 -4.98
CA THR A 102 -7.63 -10.36 -4.13
C THR A 102 -7.31 -10.22 -2.66
N ILE A 103 -8.36 -10.06 -1.86
CA ILE A 103 -8.31 -10.22 -0.41
C ILE A 103 -9.38 -11.25 -0.07
N ARG A 104 -8.95 -12.49 0.19
CA ARG A 104 -9.86 -13.63 0.34
C ARG A 104 -10.84 -13.48 1.50
N GLU A 105 -10.36 -12.97 2.62
CA GLU A 105 -11.13 -12.89 3.85
C GLU A 105 -12.41 -12.07 3.70
N ILE A 106 -12.41 -11.10 2.79
CA ILE A 106 -13.55 -10.24 2.54
C ILE A 106 -14.08 -10.39 1.12
N LYS A 107 -13.58 -11.38 0.38
CA LYS A 107 -14.00 -11.66 -1.00
C LYS A 107 -13.84 -10.45 -1.92
N TRP A 108 -12.81 -9.63 -1.67
CA TRP A 108 -12.52 -8.48 -2.51
C TRP A 108 -11.65 -8.90 -3.69
N ARG A 109 -11.93 -8.33 -4.85
CA ARG A 109 -11.11 -8.50 -6.05
C ARG A 109 -11.00 -7.15 -6.75
N ARG A 110 -9.80 -6.85 -7.25
CA ARG A 110 -9.59 -5.59 -7.97
C ARG A 110 -10.49 -5.50 -9.21
N LYS A 111 -10.91 -4.28 -9.49
CA LYS A 111 -11.79 -3.99 -10.63
C LYS A 111 -11.05 -3.29 -11.76
N SER A 112 -9.82 -2.83 -11.53
CA SER A 112 -9.06 -2.01 -12.45
C SER A 112 -7.57 -2.16 -12.20
N LEU A 113 -6.77 -1.85 -13.22
CA LEU A 113 -5.32 -1.72 -13.14
C LEU A 113 -4.86 -0.34 -13.59
N LYS A 114 -5.79 0.60 -13.73
CA LYS A 114 -5.51 1.92 -14.29
C LYS A 114 -4.45 2.67 -13.48
N TYR A 115 -4.67 2.82 -12.20
CA TYR A 115 -3.74 3.57 -11.33
C TYR A 115 -2.45 2.80 -11.09
N TYR A 116 -2.55 1.48 -11.03
CA TYR A 116 -1.34 0.67 -10.97
C TYR A 116 -0.41 0.99 -12.15
N LYS A 117 -0.94 1.03 -13.35
CA LYS A 117 -0.14 1.31 -14.55
C LYS A 117 0.42 2.73 -14.53
N ILE A 118 -0.40 3.71 -14.15
CA ILE A 118 0.03 5.11 -14.08
C ILE A 118 1.17 5.28 -13.07
N LEU A 119 0.98 4.79 -11.84
CA LEU A 119 1.97 4.97 -10.79
C LEU A 119 3.21 4.14 -11.02
N SER A 120 3.05 2.93 -11.52
CA SER A 120 4.18 2.06 -11.83
C SER A 120 5.07 2.65 -12.91
N ASN A 121 4.49 3.18 -13.99
CA ASN A 121 5.24 3.82 -15.05
C ASN A 121 5.94 5.09 -14.59
N PHE A 122 5.26 5.88 -13.79
CA PHE A 122 5.85 7.10 -13.23
C PHE A 122 7.05 6.78 -12.35
N TYR A 123 6.93 5.79 -11.49
CA TYR A 123 8.01 5.40 -10.59
C TYR A 123 9.21 4.86 -11.36
N LYS A 124 8.97 4.05 -12.39
CA LYS A 124 10.04 3.50 -13.23
C LYS A 124 10.83 4.59 -13.95
N LYS A 125 10.14 5.59 -14.46
CA LYS A 125 10.80 6.73 -15.13
C LYS A 125 11.71 7.48 -14.17
N GLU A 126 11.25 7.72 -12.95
CA GLU A 126 12.05 8.43 -11.96
C GLU A 126 13.28 7.63 -11.52
N ILE A 127 13.15 6.32 -11.39
CA ILE A 127 14.28 5.47 -11.06
C ILE A 127 15.34 5.52 -12.17
N LEU A 128 14.92 5.48 -13.43
CA LEU A 128 15.84 5.57 -14.55
C LEU A 128 16.56 6.91 -14.55
N ASN A 129 15.85 7.99 -14.22
CA ASN A 129 16.46 9.31 -14.14
C ASN A 129 17.46 9.44 -13.00
N CYS A 130 17.30 8.63 -11.97
CA CYS A 130 18.19 8.63 -10.80
C CYS A 130 19.33 7.64 -10.93
N SER A 131 19.47 6.96 -12.05
CA SER A 131 20.49 5.92 -12.24
C SER A 131 21.92 6.44 -12.14
N VAL A 132 22.11 7.73 -12.25
CA VAL A 132 23.44 8.38 -12.13
C VAL A 132 24.05 8.20 -10.74
N TYR A 133 23.25 7.85 -9.76
CA TYR A 133 23.70 7.74 -8.37
C TYR A 133 24.22 6.36 -7.99
N ARG A 134 24.46 5.55 -8.96
CA ARG A 134 25.05 4.23 -8.71
C ARG A 134 26.47 4.31 -8.17
#